data_267d9cd7de21e6561dfbd155b00f0bec
#
_entry.id   267d9cd7de21e6561dfbd155b00f0bec
#
_cell.length_a   1.000
_cell.length_b   1.000
_cell.length_c   1.000
_cell.angle_alpha   90.00
_cell.angle_beta   90.00
_cell.angle_gamma   90.00
#
_symmetry.space_group_name_H-M   'P 1'
#
loop_
_entity.id
_entity.type
_entity.pdbx_description
1 polymer ?
#
loop_
_entity_poly.entity_id
_entity_poly.type
_entity_poly.pdbx_seq_one_letter_code
_entity_poly.pdbx_strand_id
1 'polypeptide(L)'
;MTLASQLLGNTRSAVLAAMLLRPQARFHVRELARLLDISPGTLHRELKTLTELGLLTRQESGRQVYFAANRAHPIAHELSGLLRKTSGVVDVLRAALLPLASGIDAAFVYGSMAAGTEHERSDIDLMVIGGVRFRDVVSVLHDAQPATGREINPSVMDGESFRRKRASGDPFVSTVWQSPKLWVIGGANELG
;
A
#
# COMPACT_ATOMS: atom_id res chain seq x y z
N MET A 1 -1.61 -15.02 0.84
CA MET A 1 -2.56 -14.53 1.87
C MET A 1 -1.85 -13.44 2.65
N THR A 2 -2.44 -12.25 2.78
CA THR A 2 -1.86 -11.13 3.52
C THR A 2 -2.18 -11.26 5.02
N LEU A 3 -1.40 -10.59 5.90
CA LEU A 3 -1.71 -10.54 7.33
C LEU A 3 -3.11 -9.94 7.58
N ALA A 4 -3.49 -8.91 6.82
CA ALA A 4 -4.84 -8.34 6.87
C ALA A 4 -5.92 -9.39 6.60
N SER A 5 -5.72 -10.26 5.59
CA SER A 5 -6.70 -11.30 5.26
C SER A 5 -6.79 -12.39 6.33
N GLN A 6 -5.72 -12.66 7.05
CA GLN A 6 -5.74 -13.60 8.18
C GLN A 6 -6.45 -13.01 9.40
N LEU A 7 -6.26 -11.72 9.70
CA LEU A 7 -6.87 -11.04 10.84
C LEU A 7 -8.35 -10.71 10.63
N LEU A 8 -8.71 -10.24 9.43
CA LEU A 8 -10.03 -9.67 9.14
C LEU A 8 -10.91 -10.58 8.26
N GLY A 9 -10.32 -11.63 7.68
CA GLY A 9 -10.93 -12.43 6.62
C GLY A 9 -10.72 -11.82 5.22
N ASN A 10 -10.72 -12.68 4.19
CA ASN A 10 -10.36 -12.28 2.83
C ASN A 10 -11.30 -11.21 2.26
N THR A 11 -12.61 -11.40 2.35
CA THR A 11 -13.61 -10.47 1.80
C THR A 11 -13.55 -9.12 2.50
N ARG A 12 -13.53 -9.11 3.84
CA ARG A 12 -13.50 -7.88 4.64
C ARG A 12 -12.25 -7.07 4.41
N SER A 13 -11.08 -7.70 4.45
CA SER A 13 -9.81 -7.03 4.21
C SER A 13 -9.74 -6.43 2.80
N ALA A 14 -10.23 -7.14 1.77
CA ALA A 14 -10.26 -6.64 0.41
C ALA A 14 -11.21 -5.43 0.26
N VAL A 15 -12.43 -5.51 0.83
CA VAL A 15 -13.39 -4.40 0.80
C VAL A 15 -12.85 -3.18 1.54
N LEU A 16 -12.33 -3.36 2.76
CA LEU A 16 -11.77 -2.25 3.54
C LEU A 16 -10.54 -1.63 2.85
N ALA A 17 -9.66 -2.43 2.25
CA ALA A 17 -8.53 -1.93 1.48
C ALA A 17 -8.98 -1.10 0.27
N ALA A 18 -9.94 -1.62 -0.52
CA ALA A 18 -10.49 -0.89 -1.67
C ALA A 18 -11.10 0.46 -1.29
N MET A 19 -11.73 0.56 -0.11
CA MET A 19 -12.41 1.74 0.38
C MET A 19 -11.49 2.70 1.13
N LEU A 20 -10.76 2.21 2.15
CA LEU A 20 -9.98 3.06 3.05
C LEU A 20 -8.66 3.54 2.46
N LEU A 21 -8.06 2.76 1.53
CA LEU A 21 -6.81 3.14 0.88
C LEU A 21 -7.03 4.02 -0.36
N ARG A 22 -8.27 4.27 -0.77
CA ARG A 22 -8.66 5.17 -1.85
C ARG A 22 -9.61 6.24 -1.34
N PRO A 23 -9.09 7.37 -0.82
CA PRO A 23 -9.85 8.34 -0.03
C PRO A 23 -11.08 8.94 -0.70
N GLN A 24 -11.06 9.05 -2.01
CA GLN A 24 -12.15 9.66 -2.80
C GLN A 24 -13.01 8.60 -3.51
N ALA A 25 -12.66 7.32 -3.37
CA ALA A 25 -13.36 6.28 -4.09
C ALA A 25 -14.76 6.03 -3.51
N ARG A 26 -15.72 5.95 -4.40
CA ARG A 26 -17.05 5.46 -4.13
C ARG A 26 -17.37 4.39 -5.16
N PHE A 27 -17.95 3.29 -4.73
CA PHE A 27 -18.19 2.16 -5.60
C PHE A 27 -19.65 1.76 -5.59
N HIS A 28 -20.18 1.44 -6.78
CA HIS A 28 -21.39 0.66 -6.91
C HIS A 28 -21.08 -0.83 -6.65
N VAL A 29 -22.03 -1.58 -6.07
CA VAL A 29 -21.82 -2.99 -5.69
C VAL A 29 -21.26 -3.84 -6.84
N ARG A 30 -21.80 -3.69 -8.06
CA ARG A 30 -21.35 -4.47 -9.24
C ARG A 30 -19.94 -4.13 -9.69
N GLU A 31 -19.55 -2.87 -9.56
CA GLU A 31 -18.21 -2.39 -9.87
C GLU A 31 -17.20 -2.97 -8.89
N LEU A 32 -17.49 -2.87 -7.59
CA LEU A 32 -16.65 -3.40 -6.54
C LEU A 32 -16.56 -4.93 -6.59
N ALA A 33 -17.64 -5.62 -6.95
CA ALA A 33 -17.66 -7.07 -7.13
C ALA A 33 -16.68 -7.51 -8.23
N ARG A 34 -16.66 -6.80 -9.36
CA ARG A 34 -15.71 -7.08 -10.46
C ARG A 34 -14.28 -6.74 -10.06
N LEU A 35 -14.07 -5.60 -9.38
CA LEU A 35 -12.74 -5.17 -8.95
C LEU A 35 -12.09 -6.17 -7.98
N LEU A 36 -12.88 -6.76 -7.08
CA LEU A 36 -12.38 -7.63 -6.02
C LEU A 36 -12.52 -9.13 -6.35
N ASP A 37 -13.11 -9.47 -7.49
CA ASP A 37 -13.47 -10.86 -7.88
C ASP A 37 -14.28 -11.58 -6.77
N ILE A 38 -15.29 -10.87 -6.24
CA ILE A 38 -16.17 -11.36 -5.19
C ILE A 38 -17.62 -11.43 -5.72
N SER A 39 -18.33 -12.51 -5.38
CA SER A 39 -19.72 -12.61 -5.78
C SER A 39 -20.58 -11.45 -5.22
N PRO A 40 -21.50 -10.87 -6.00
CA PRO A 40 -22.32 -9.74 -5.56
C PRO A 40 -23.10 -10.02 -4.25
N GLY A 41 -23.56 -11.26 -4.04
CA GLY A 41 -24.27 -11.64 -2.83
C GLY A 41 -23.39 -11.66 -1.58
N THR A 42 -22.14 -12.14 -1.67
CA THR A 42 -21.18 -12.11 -0.58
C THR A 42 -20.78 -10.66 -0.27
N LEU A 43 -20.51 -9.89 -1.33
CA LEU A 43 -20.13 -8.48 -1.19
C LEU A 43 -21.26 -7.66 -0.55
N HIS A 44 -22.50 -7.87 -0.95
CA HIS A 44 -23.65 -7.14 -0.40
C HIS A 44 -23.80 -7.34 1.11
N ARG A 45 -23.62 -8.58 1.59
CA ARG A 45 -23.64 -8.88 3.04
C ARG A 45 -22.53 -8.16 3.79
N GLU A 46 -21.33 -8.16 3.23
CA GLU A 46 -20.20 -7.50 3.87
C GLU A 46 -20.37 -5.96 3.88
N LEU A 47 -20.79 -5.35 2.77
CA LEU A 47 -21.08 -3.92 2.71
C LEU A 47 -22.16 -3.50 3.70
N LYS A 48 -23.21 -4.32 3.87
CA LYS A 48 -24.25 -4.09 4.88
C LYS A 48 -23.63 -4.08 6.28
N THR A 49 -22.87 -5.12 6.64
CA THR A 49 -22.22 -5.22 7.96
C THR A 49 -21.29 -4.03 8.22
N LEU A 50 -20.44 -3.66 7.26
CA LEU A 50 -19.51 -2.55 7.41
C LEU A 50 -20.21 -1.19 7.50
N THR A 51 -21.39 -1.05 6.88
CA THR A 51 -22.23 0.16 7.00
C THR A 51 -22.90 0.21 8.37
N GLU A 52 -23.40 -0.89 8.87
CA GLU A 52 -23.99 -1.00 10.22
C GLU A 52 -22.95 -0.70 11.32
N LEU A 53 -21.70 -1.11 11.10
CA LEU A 53 -20.56 -0.75 11.96
C LEU A 53 -20.11 0.70 11.81
N GLY A 54 -20.68 1.46 10.87
CA GLY A 54 -20.32 2.85 10.61
C GLY A 54 -19.00 3.05 9.88
N LEU A 55 -18.31 1.98 9.46
CA LEU A 55 -17.03 2.05 8.72
C LEU A 55 -17.20 2.49 7.27
N LEU A 56 -18.38 2.23 6.70
CA LEU A 56 -18.77 2.69 5.37
C LEU A 56 -20.00 3.58 5.46
N THR A 57 -20.11 4.50 4.51
CA THR A 57 -21.33 5.28 4.23
C THR A 57 -22.02 4.72 2.99
N ARG A 58 -23.35 4.71 3.02
CA ARG A 58 -24.20 4.36 1.91
C ARG A 58 -24.87 5.62 1.38
N GLN A 59 -24.72 5.88 0.09
CA GLN A 59 -25.28 7.06 -0.57
C GLN A 59 -26.16 6.62 -1.75
N GLU A 60 -27.33 7.19 -1.86
CA GLU A 60 -28.22 6.99 -3.00
C GLU A 60 -28.06 8.14 -3.98
N SER A 61 -27.89 7.80 -5.27
CA SER A 61 -27.83 8.77 -6.37
C SER A 61 -28.73 8.27 -7.50
N GLY A 62 -29.94 8.81 -7.58
CA GLY A 62 -30.98 8.33 -8.47
C GLY A 62 -31.36 6.88 -8.13
N ARG A 63 -31.21 5.99 -9.12
CA ARG A 63 -31.51 4.53 -8.96
C ARG A 63 -30.28 3.72 -8.53
N GLN A 64 -29.16 4.38 -8.26
CA GLN A 64 -27.90 3.71 -7.93
C GLN A 64 -27.53 3.92 -6.46
N VAL A 65 -26.93 2.91 -5.86
CA VAL A 65 -26.41 2.93 -4.49
C VAL A 65 -24.90 2.83 -4.53
N TYR A 66 -24.26 3.79 -3.89
CA TYR A 66 -22.79 3.87 -3.77
C TYR A 66 -22.38 3.68 -2.31
N PHE A 67 -21.22 3.08 -2.14
CA PHE A 67 -20.57 2.91 -0.85
C PHE A 67 -19.22 3.63 -0.88
N ALA A 68 -18.88 4.28 0.24
CA ALA A 68 -17.60 4.96 0.44
C ALA A 68 -17.11 4.74 1.88
N ALA A 69 -15.81 4.94 2.11
CA ALA A 69 -15.26 4.90 3.45
C ALA A 69 -15.80 6.05 4.33
N ASN A 70 -16.22 5.73 5.55
CA ASN A 70 -16.49 6.74 6.57
C ASN A 70 -15.19 7.15 7.26
N ARG A 71 -14.57 8.20 6.79
CA ARG A 71 -13.30 8.72 7.32
C ARG A 71 -13.41 9.38 8.69
N ALA A 72 -14.62 9.80 9.07
CA ALA A 72 -14.89 10.35 10.37
C ALA A 72 -15.06 9.28 11.46
N HIS A 73 -15.08 8.00 11.09
CA HIS A 73 -15.16 6.91 12.05
C HIS A 73 -13.92 6.88 12.96
N PRO A 74 -14.04 6.75 14.29
CA PRO A 74 -12.93 6.86 15.24
C PRO A 74 -11.71 5.98 14.93
N ILE A 75 -11.92 4.78 14.38
CA ILE A 75 -10.81 3.84 14.04
C ILE A 75 -10.45 3.83 12.54
N ALA A 76 -10.98 4.75 11.72
CA ALA A 76 -10.71 4.74 10.28
C ALA A 76 -9.23 4.94 9.96
N HIS A 77 -8.54 5.79 10.73
CA HIS A 77 -7.12 6.05 10.58
C HIS A 77 -6.27 4.82 10.91
N GLU A 78 -6.55 4.16 12.03
CA GLU A 78 -5.88 2.96 12.50
C GLU A 78 -6.06 1.79 11.54
N LEU A 79 -7.30 1.58 11.06
CA LEU A 79 -7.60 0.56 10.04
C LEU A 79 -6.87 0.84 8.73
N SER A 80 -6.83 2.09 8.29
CA SER A 80 -6.07 2.48 7.10
C SER A 80 -4.58 2.22 7.29
N GLY A 81 -4.03 2.54 8.46
CA GLY A 81 -2.64 2.25 8.83
C GLY A 81 -2.33 0.76 8.83
N LEU A 82 -3.21 -0.06 9.43
CA LEU A 82 -3.09 -1.52 9.43
C LEU A 82 -3.13 -2.07 8.02
N LEU A 83 -4.11 -1.66 7.22
CA LEU A 83 -4.27 -2.13 5.84
C LEU A 83 -3.09 -1.72 4.96
N ARG A 84 -2.54 -0.51 5.09
CA ARG A 84 -1.33 -0.09 4.36
C ARG A 84 -0.14 -0.99 4.68
N LYS A 85 0.09 -1.28 5.96
CA LYS A 85 1.21 -2.13 6.41
C LYS A 85 1.04 -3.60 6.04
N THR A 86 -0.19 -4.04 5.81
CA THR A 86 -0.54 -5.44 5.54
C THR A 86 -1.23 -5.64 4.19
N SER A 87 -1.42 -4.57 3.40
CA SER A 87 -2.00 -4.64 2.06
C SER A 87 -1.02 -5.25 1.07
N GLY A 88 -1.56 -5.84 0.03
CA GLY A 88 -0.78 -6.56 -0.97
C GLY A 88 0.31 -5.77 -1.70
N VAL A 89 0.37 -4.42 -1.58
CA VAL A 89 1.43 -3.61 -2.19
C VAL A 89 2.81 -4.00 -1.64
N VAL A 90 2.97 -4.09 -0.31
CA VAL A 90 4.24 -4.52 0.29
C VAL A 90 4.57 -5.96 -0.10
N ASP A 91 3.56 -6.85 -0.12
CA ASP A 91 3.75 -8.25 -0.51
C ASP A 91 4.07 -8.39 -1.99
N VAL A 92 3.43 -7.60 -2.87
CA VAL A 92 3.73 -7.56 -4.30
C VAL A 92 5.15 -7.07 -4.55
N LEU A 93 5.56 -5.97 -3.89
CA LEU A 93 6.93 -5.44 -4.00
C LEU A 93 7.96 -6.44 -3.47
N ARG A 94 7.68 -7.10 -2.34
CA ARG A 94 8.55 -8.13 -1.78
C ARG A 94 8.72 -9.30 -2.73
N ALA A 95 7.63 -9.80 -3.31
CA ALA A 95 7.68 -10.89 -4.29
C ALA A 95 8.45 -10.47 -5.55
N ALA A 96 8.26 -9.26 -6.06
CA ALA A 96 8.97 -8.75 -7.22
C ALA A 96 10.48 -8.60 -6.97
N LEU A 97 10.89 -8.15 -5.77
CA LEU A 97 12.30 -7.99 -5.39
C LEU A 97 12.98 -9.29 -4.98
N LEU A 98 12.25 -10.39 -4.79
CA LEU A 98 12.78 -11.67 -4.32
C LEU A 98 13.99 -12.18 -5.14
N PRO A 99 14.00 -12.07 -6.48
CA PRO A 99 15.16 -12.51 -7.29
C PRO A 99 16.45 -11.71 -7.00
N LEU A 100 16.32 -10.51 -6.44
CA LEU A 100 17.43 -9.61 -6.13
C LEU A 100 17.71 -9.53 -4.62
N ALA A 101 16.97 -10.25 -3.79
CA ALA A 101 16.96 -10.08 -2.33
C ALA A 101 18.34 -10.29 -1.68
N SER A 102 19.18 -11.18 -2.22
CA SER A 102 20.53 -11.42 -1.70
C SER A 102 21.49 -10.22 -1.86
N GLY A 103 21.17 -9.27 -2.73
CA GLY A 103 21.94 -8.04 -2.94
C GLY A 103 21.27 -6.80 -2.34
N ILE A 104 20.15 -6.95 -1.62
CA ILE A 104 19.40 -5.85 -1.01
C ILE A 104 19.56 -5.92 0.51
N ASP A 105 20.17 -4.90 1.08
CA ASP A 105 20.30 -4.73 2.54
C ASP A 105 18.95 -4.31 3.15
N ALA A 106 18.27 -3.36 2.50
CA ALA A 106 16.95 -2.91 2.91
C ALA A 106 16.16 -2.34 1.72
N ALA A 107 14.83 -2.51 1.75
CA ALA A 107 13.92 -1.86 0.83
C ALA A 107 12.65 -1.42 1.57
N PHE A 108 12.17 -0.19 1.29
CA PHE A 108 10.97 0.35 1.91
C PHE A 108 10.24 1.36 1.01
N VAL A 109 8.93 1.39 1.13
CA VAL A 109 8.10 2.46 0.54
C VAL A 109 8.15 3.66 1.46
N TYR A 110 8.26 4.86 0.87
CA TYR A 110 8.22 6.15 1.57
C TYR A 110 7.22 7.11 0.89
N GLY A 111 7.25 8.40 1.23
CA GLY A 111 6.38 9.40 0.62
C GLY A 111 4.92 9.29 1.06
N SER A 112 4.00 9.70 0.18
CA SER A 112 2.57 9.84 0.49
C SER A 112 1.92 8.52 0.89
N MET A 113 2.30 7.40 0.26
CA MET A 113 1.76 6.09 0.59
C MET A 113 2.13 5.64 2.00
N ALA A 114 3.38 5.82 2.40
CA ALA A 114 3.82 5.46 3.75
C ALA A 114 3.24 6.41 4.82
N ALA A 115 3.08 7.70 4.49
CA ALA A 115 2.49 8.70 5.36
C ALA A 115 0.95 8.61 5.46
N GLY A 116 0.29 7.93 4.51
CA GLY A 116 -1.17 7.84 4.47
C GLY A 116 -1.88 9.06 3.93
N THR A 117 -1.18 9.84 3.13
CA THR A 117 -1.69 11.04 2.45
C THR A 117 -1.83 10.84 0.95
N GLU A 118 -1.71 9.57 0.49
CA GLU A 118 -1.80 9.21 -0.91
C GLU A 118 -3.17 9.52 -1.52
N HIS A 119 -3.17 9.84 -2.83
CA HIS A 119 -4.34 9.99 -3.69
C HIS A 119 -4.43 8.83 -4.68
N GLU A 120 -5.54 8.71 -5.43
CA GLU A 120 -5.74 7.63 -6.41
C GLU A 120 -4.60 7.50 -7.44
N ARG A 121 -3.99 8.62 -7.80
CA ARG A 121 -2.90 8.70 -8.79
C ARG A 121 -1.51 8.83 -8.16
N SER A 122 -1.40 8.68 -6.84
CA SER A 122 -0.07 8.74 -6.20
C SER A 122 0.74 7.53 -6.58
N ASP A 123 1.99 7.78 -6.99
CA ASP A 123 2.96 6.75 -7.28
C ASP A 123 3.45 6.06 -6.01
N ILE A 124 4.10 4.93 -6.19
CA ILE A 124 4.75 4.19 -5.11
C ILE A 124 6.24 4.59 -5.12
N ASP A 125 6.64 5.44 -4.19
CA ASP A 125 8.04 5.77 -3.98
C ASP A 125 8.74 4.65 -3.21
N LEU A 126 9.68 3.95 -3.86
CA LEU A 126 10.38 2.80 -3.30
C LEU A 126 11.88 3.11 -3.17
N MET A 127 12.41 3.05 -1.95
CA MET A 127 13.86 3.06 -1.71
C MET A 127 14.38 1.63 -1.67
N VAL A 128 15.45 1.36 -2.41
CA VAL A 128 16.19 0.09 -2.39
C VAL A 128 17.64 0.39 -2.07
N ILE A 129 18.15 -0.19 -0.99
CA ILE A 129 19.52 0.01 -0.50
C ILE A 129 20.24 -1.33 -0.58
N GLY A 130 21.38 -1.36 -1.25
CA GLY A 130 22.19 -2.57 -1.44
C GLY A 130 23.04 -2.53 -2.70
N GLY A 131 23.69 -3.65 -3.01
CA GLY A 131 24.60 -3.81 -4.15
C GLY A 131 23.92 -4.12 -5.48
N VAL A 132 22.63 -3.83 -5.62
CA VAL A 132 21.83 -4.11 -6.83
C VAL A 132 21.89 -2.95 -7.82
N ARG A 133 21.80 -3.28 -9.13
CA ARG A 133 21.80 -2.24 -10.17
C ARG A 133 20.39 -1.70 -10.40
N PHE A 134 20.28 -0.38 -10.59
CA PHE A 134 19.02 0.32 -10.85
C PHE A 134 18.18 -0.36 -11.96
N ARG A 135 18.83 -0.72 -13.08
CA ARG A 135 18.14 -1.35 -14.22
C ARG A 135 17.48 -2.70 -13.87
N ASP A 136 18.14 -3.49 -12.99
CA ASP A 136 17.63 -4.81 -12.61
C ASP A 136 16.42 -4.64 -11.66
N VAL A 137 16.46 -3.66 -10.77
CA VAL A 137 15.33 -3.27 -9.92
C VAL A 137 14.15 -2.80 -10.76
N VAL A 138 14.37 -1.88 -11.72
CA VAL A 138 13.30 -1.42 -12.63
C VAL A 138 12.68 -2.58 -13.40
N SER A 139 13.51 -3.51 -13.90
CA SER A 139 13.02 -4.66 -14.66
C SER A 139 12.07 -5.55 -13.86
N VAL A 140 12.42 -5.93 -12.63
CA VAL A 140 11.55 -6.80 -11.80
C VAL A 140 10.31 -6.06 -11.28
N LEU A 141 10.38 -4.75 -11.10
CA LEU A 141 9.24 -3.94 -10.66
C LEU A 141 8.25 -3.64 -11.79
N HIS A 142 8.72 -3.61 -13.05
CA HIS A 142 7.86 -3.38 -14.21
C HIS A 142 6.71 -4.41 -14.26
N ASP A 143 7.02 -5.68 -14.03
CA ASP A 143 6.04 -6.77 -14.03
C ASP A 143 5.08 -6.71 -12.81
N ALA A 144 5.45 -5.97 -11.77
CA ALA A 144 4.64 -5.79 -10.56
C ALA A 144 3.63 -4.61 -10.65
N GLN A 145 3.85 -3.65 -11.56
CA GLN A 145 2.98 -2.46 -11.68
C GLN A 145 1.50 -2.82 -11.92
N PRO A 146 1.14 -3.77 -12.81
CA PRO A 146 -0.26 -4.14 -13.02
C PRO A 146 -0.94 -4.65 -11.75
N ALA A 147 -0.21 -5.36 -10.89
CA ALA A 147 -0.74 -5.90 -9.63
C ALA A 147 -0.94 -4.82 -8.56
N THR A 148 -0.14 -3.75 -8.58
CA THR A 148 -0.30 -2.61 -7.67
C THR A 148 -1.34 -1.61 -8.15
N GLY A 149 -1.61 -1.57 -9.47
CA GLY A 149 -2.45 -0.58 -10.13
C GLY A 149 -1.88 0.85 -10.07
N ARG A 150 -0.56 0.99 -9.80
CA ARG A 150 0.15 2.27 -9.61
C ARG A 150 1.54 2.20 -10.23
N GLU A 151 2.06 3.34 -10.65
CA GLU A 151 3.47 3.47 -11.05
C GLU A 151 4.38 3.28 -9.84
N ILE A 152 5.51 2.58 -10.05
CA ILE A 152 6.51 2.35 -9.00
C ILE A 152 7.76 3.12 -9.38
N ASN A 153 8.17 4.05 -8.53
CA ASN A 153 9.33 4.90 -8.71
C ASN A 153 10.47 4.45 -7.78
N PRO A 154 11.39 3.58 -8.24
CA PRO A 154 12.49 3.13 -7.41
C PRO A 154 13.62 4.15 -7.34
N SER A 155 14.12 4.40 -6.13
CA SER A 155 15.42 5.03 -5.85
C SER A 155 16.37 3.96 -5.36
N VAL A 156 17.49 3.76 -6.04
CA VAL A 156 18.48 2.73 -5.71
C VAL A 156 19.79 3.36 -5.26
N MET A 157 20.34 2.87 -4.16
CA MET A 157 21.59 3.38 -3.58
C MET A 157 22.33 2.26 -2.87
N ASP A 158 23.66 2.24 -2.95
CA ASP A 158 24.46 1.33 -2.13
C ASP A 158 24.46 1.74 -0.64
N GLY A 159 24.69 0.78 0.25
CA GLY A 159 24.60 0.99 1.70
C GLY A 159 25.65 2.00 2.22
N GLU A 160 26.83 2.05 1.63
CA GLU A 160 27.88 3.02 2.03
C GLU A 160 27.47 4.44 1.65
N SER A 161 27.02 4.65 0.42
CA SER A 161 26.52 5.94 -0.05
C SER A 161 25.32 6.42 0.77
N PHE A 162 24.41 5.52 1.14
CA PHE A 162 23.28 5.84 1.99
C PHE A 162 23.74 6.34 3.37
N ARG A 163 24.62 5.60 4.04
CA ARG A 163 25.17 6.00 5.36
C ARG A 163 25.92 7.32 5.29
N ARG A 164 26.79 7.51 4.28
CA ARG A 164 27.54 8.75 4.06
C ARG A 164 26.61 9.94 3.86
N LYS A 165 25.60 9.83 3.00
CA LYS A 165 24.62 10.89 2.75
C LYS A 165 23.79 11.21 3.99
N ARG A 166 23.39 10.18 4.74
CA ARG A 166 22.68 10.37 6.00
C ARG A 166 23.54 11.15 7.01
N ALA A 167 24.80 10.78 7.16
CA ALA A 167 25.74 11.45 8.08
C ALA A 167 26.06 12.89 7.67
N SER A 168 26.09 13.18 6.36
CA SER A 168 26.33 14.55 5.85
C SER A 168 25.09 15.44 5.84
N GLY A 169 23.92 14.92 6.22
CA GLY A 169 22.66 15.68 6.20
C GLY A 169 22.12 15.94 4.81
N ASP A 170 22.38 15.05 3.83
CA ASP A 170 21.78 15.15 2.49
C ASP A 170 20.26 15.36 2.59
N PRO A 171 19.70 16.41 1.96
CA PRO A 171 18.30 16.78 2.15
C PRO A 171 17.31 15.68 1.77
N PHE A 172 17.58 14.96 0.67
CA PHE A 172 16.72 13.88 0.21
C PHE A 172 16.75 12.70 1.19
N VAL A 173 17.96 12.20 1.52
CA VAL A 173 18.12 11.05 2.41
C VAL A 173 17.60 11.38 3.81
N SER A 174 17.84 12.60 4.32
CA SER A 174 17.33 13.04 5.61
C SER A 174 15.81 13.07 5.66
N THR A 175 15.17 13.64 4.63
CA THR A 175 13.70 13.68 4.51
C THR A 175 13.11 12.26 4.46
N VAL A 176 13.67 11.40 3.61
CA VAL A 176 13.24 10.01 3.48
C VAL A 176 13.44 9.25 4.78
N TRP A 177 14.58 9.47 5.47
CA TRP A 177 14.87 8.77 6.73
C TRP A 177 13.95 9.19 7.88
N GLN A 178 13.54 10.44 7.95
CA GLN A 178 12.63 10.95 8.99
C GLN A 178 11.16 10.64 8.71
N SER A 179 10.79 10.40 7.44
CA SER A 179 9.40 10.12 7.06
C SER A 179 8.95 8.71 7.46
N PRO A 180 7.63 8.46 7.59
CA PRO A 180 7.08 7.12 7.74
C PRO A 180 7.55 6.17 6.63
N LYS A 181 7.74 4.88 6.96
CA LYS A 181 8.19 3.83 6.02
C LYS A 181 7.32 2.59 6.12
N LEU A 182 7.08 1.93 4.97
CA LEU A 182 6.55 0.57 4.92
C LEU A 182 7.69 -0.35 4.46
N TRP A 183 8.23 -1.13 5.38
CA TRP A 183 9.35 -2.02 5.10
C TRP A 183 8.94 -3.18 4.19
N VAL A 184 9.67 -3.36 3.11
CA VAL A 184 9.51 -4.44 2.12
C VAL A 184 10.53 -5.55 2.37
N ILE A 185 11.81 -5.19 2.52
CA ILE A 185 12.93 -6.09 2.86
C ILE A 185 13.74 -5.42 3.97
N GLY A 186 14.20 -6.20 4.94
CA GLY A 186 15.00 -5.70 6.07
C GLY A 186 14.24 -4.72 6.96
N GLY A 187 14.99 -3.90 7.69
CA GLY A 187 14.49 -2.88 8.62
C GLY A 187 15.53 -1.80 8.91
N ALA A 188 15.25 -0.96 9.91
CA ALA A 188 16.15 0.12 10.28
C ALA A 188 17.53 -0.37 10.82
N ASN A 189 17.55 -1.56 11.42
CA ASN A 189 18.76 -2.12 12.04
C ASN A 189 19.82 -2.52 11.01
N GLU A 190 19.44 -2.87 9.78
CA GLU A 190 20.34 -3.25 8.70
C GLU A 190 21.08 -2.04 8.10
N LEU A 191 20.64 -0.84 8.41
CA LEU A 191 21.19 0.39 7.86
C LEU A 191 22.08 1.20 8.83
N GLY A 192 22.20 0.74 10.07
CA GLY A 192 23.10 1.29 11.10
C GLY A 192 22.58 2.56 11.75
#